data_6cfc11c7d5e452384897b7095cda3550
#
_entry.id   6cfc11c7d5e452384897b7095cda3550
#
_cell.length_a   1.000
_cell.length_b   1.000
_cell.length_c   1.000
_cell.angle_alpha   90.00
_cell.angle_beta   90.00
_cell.angle_gamma   90.00
#
_symmetry.space_group_name_H-M   'P 1'
#
loop_
_entity.id
_entity.type
_entity.pdbx_description
1 polymer ?
#
loop_
_entity_poly.entity_id
_entity_poly.type
_entity_poly.pdbx_seq_one_letter_code
_entity_poly.pdbx_strand_id
1 'polypeptide(L)'
;MAIRDLAHTRNEAGGEALAIPVVATMIAVLFAGSTVLTPLYIIYKQQFGFSQITLTLVYAVYVVGNLGALLMLGGASDVVGRRPAALAAMIVAIASALVFLFANNVVLLDVARVLSGLGIGVGAGTGTAWIAELLPGADKARASVIATSTNFLGLGFGALVSGLLAQYEPWPLRLVFIVYLAALVFVSILVWRTRETVAEPGGPGQVSMRPHFAVPDEIRARFVAPAVTGFGAMALVGFYAAVAPSILAQQLHETNHAVAGALFFELAIVTALSIVALKQMQSGKAMLTALALMIPSILMVVAAQMLASMALMIAATACCGVTAALGYRGSLQVVNEIAPEDRRAEVVSSFFICCFIGNALPVIGIGIISTYASPIAASLAFAAMIIVFALVALGFGLKNRP
;
A
#
# COMPACT_ATOMS: atom_id res chain seq x y z
N MET A 1 -36.09 34.37 8.18
CA MET A 1 -35.04 34.31 7.14
C MET A 1 -33.67 34.00 7.78
N ALA A 2 -33.19 34.81 8.72
CA ALA A 2 -31.87 34.64 9.37
C ALA A 2 -31.59 33.27 10.09
N ILE A 3 -32.61 32.63 10.67
CA ILE A 3 -32.44 31.33 11.37
C ILE A 3 -32.27 30.17 10.35
N ARG A 4 -32.87 30.25 9.18
CA ARG A 4 -32.68 29.28 8.09
C ARG A 4 -31.29 29.40 7.45
N ASP A 5 -30.77 30.61 7.32
CA ASP A 5 -29.44 30.87 6.78
C ASP A 5 -28.35 30.43 7.74
N LEU A 6 -28.53 30.62 9.05
CA LEU A 6 -27.60 30.10 10.10
C LEU A 6 -27.61 28.58 10.20
N ALA A 7 -28.75 27.94 9.95
CA ALA A 7 -28.82 26.45 9.91
C ALA A 7 -28.17 25.88 8.64
N HIS A 8 -28.29 26.56 7.49
CA HIS A 8 -27.63 26.17 6.24
C HIS A 8 -26.11 26.34 6.34
N THR A 9 -25.61 27.47 6.82
CA THR A 9 -24.15 27.70 7.00
C THR A 9 -23.54 26.78 8.03
N ARG A 10 -24.29 26.43 9.09
CA ARG A 10 -23.80 25.45 10.11
C ARG A 10 -23.78 24.01 9.58
N ASN A 11 -24.70 23.65 8.70
CA ASN A 11 -24.73 22.33 8.03
C ASN A 11 -23.65 22.21 6.95
N GLU A 12 -23.36 23.29 6.22
CA GLU A 12 -22.27 23.34 5.25
C GLU A 12 -20.91 23.26 5.93
N ALA A 13 -20.69 24.03 6.99
CA ALA A 13 -19.45 23.98 7.78
C ALA A 13 -19.22 22.61 8.46
N GLY A 14 -20.30 21.94 8.92
CA GLY A 14 -20.23 20.58 9.46
C GLY A 14 -19.93 19.53 8.38
N GLY A 15 -20.46 19.68 7.18
CA GLY A 15 -20.20 18.84 6.03
C GLY A 15 -18.75 18.97 5.51
N GLU A 16 -18.21 20.17 5.53
CA GLU A 16 -16.81 20.44 5.14
C GLU A 16 -15.81 19.84 6.12
N ALA A 17 -16.06 19.90 7.42
CA ALA A 17 -15.21 19.34 8.45
C ALA A 17 -15.10 17.81 8.37
N LEU A 18 -16.14 17.13 7.88
CA LEU A 18 -16.18 15.66 7.75
C LEU A 18 -15.65 15.14 6.40
N ALA A 19 -15.49 15.98 5.39
CA ALA A 19 -15.09 15.55 4.05
C ALA A 19 -13.70 14.90 4.02
N ILE A 20 -12.70 15.52 4.67
CA ILE A 20 -11.33 14.95 4.74
C ILE A 20 -11.31 13.61 5.47
N PRO A 21 -11.91 13.45 6.69
CA PRO A 21 -12.02 12.13 7.33
C PRO A 21 -12.71 11.07 6.47
N VAL A 22 -13.77 11.42 5.75
CA VAL A 22 -14.47 10.46 4.88
C VAL A 22 -13.57 9.98 3.74
N VAL A 23 -12.90 10.90 3.03
CA VAL A 23 -11.98 10.55 1.94
C VAL A 23 -10.77 9.76 2.47
N ALA A 24 -10.24 10.13 3.63
CA ALA A 24 -9.19 9.38 4.31
C ALA A 24 -9.65 7.95 4.65
N THR A 25 -10.86 7.79 5.22
CA THR A 25 -11.44 6.47 5.51
C THR A 25 -11.66 5.65 4.24
N MET A 26 -12.04 6.27 3.13
CA MET A 26 -12.13 5.59 1.82
C MET A 26 -10.76 5.02 1.41
N ILE A 27 -9.69 5.81 1.51
CA ILE A 27 -8.33 5.33 1.23
C ILE A 27 -8.01 4.14 2.16
N ALA A 28 -8.26 4.27 3.47
CA ALA A 28 -7.98 3.20 4.43
C ALA A 28 -8.72 1.91 4.09
N VAL A 29 -10.01 1.97 3.79
CA VAL A 29 -10.82 0.77 3.49
C VAL A 29 -10.39 0.12 2.16
N LEU A 30 -10.06 0.91 1.14
CA LEU A 30 -9.51 0.37 -0.11
C LEU A 30 -8.19 -0.37 0.13
N PHE A 31 -7.27 0.23 0.87
CA PHE A 31 -5.98 -0.42 1.18
C PHE A 31 -6.14 -1.61 2.16
N ALA A 32 -7.10 -1.60 3.06
CA ALA A 32 -7.42 -2.76 3.89
C ALA A 32 -7.71 -4.00 3.03
N GLY A 33 -8.40 -3.83 1.91
CA GLY A 33 -8.68 -4.92 0.96
C GLY A 33 -7.44 -5.62 0.41
N SER A 34 -6.28 -4.96 0.33
CA SER A 34 -5.06 -5.61 -0.14
C SER A 34 -4.45 -6.56 0.88
N THR A 35 -4.71 -6.36 2.17
CA THR A 35 -4.10 -7.12 3.28
C THR A 35 -5.07 -8.01 4.05
N VAL A 36 -6.37 -7.89 3.79
CA VAL A 36 -7.39 -8.82 4.32
C VAL A 36 -7.02 -10.29 4.06
N LEU A 37 -6.35 -10.60 2.94
CA LEU A 37 -5.90 -11.95 2.63
C LEU A 37 -4.65 -12.39 3.40
N THR A 38 -3.87 -11.46 3.95
CA THR A 38 -2.57 -11.78 4.56
C THR A 38 -2.64 -12.91 5.60
N PRO A 39 -3.50 -12.88 6.63
CA PRO A 39 -3.64 -13.99 7.57
C PRO A 39 -4.34 -15.21 6.95
N LEU A 40 -5.13 -15.03 5.89
CA LEU A 40 -5.91 -16.08 5.26
C LEU A 40 -5.11 -16.96 4.27
N TYR A 41 -3.92 -16.52 3.84
CA TYR A 41 -3.12 -17.26 2.85
C TYR A 41 -2.83 -18.70 3.26
N ILE A 42 -2.55 -18.93 4.54
CA ILE A 42 -2.28 -20.28 5.05
C ILE A 42 -3.54 -21.15 4.96
N ILE A 43 -4.71 -20.59 5.29
CA ILE A 43 -6.00 -21.29 5.22
C ILE A 43 -6.33 -21.64 3.76
N TYR A 44 -6.21 -20.67 2.84
CA TYR A 44 -6.43 -20.93 1.42
C TYR A 44 -5.46 -21.97 0.85
N LYS A 45 -4.17 -21.90 1.25
CA LYS A 45 -3.15 -22.86 0.84
C LYS A 45 -3.52 -24.28 1.28
N GLN A 46 -4.02 -24.45 2.51
CA GLN A 46 -4.46 -25.73 3.03
C GLN A 46 -5.72 -26.22 2.34
N GLN A 47 -6.71 -25.35 2.13
CA GLN A 47 -8.00 -25.71 1.55
C GLN A 47 -7.92 -26.03 0.04
N PHE A 48 -7.11 -25.29 -0.71
CA PHE A 48 -7.01 -25.46 -2.18
C PHE A 48 -5.78 -26.27 -2.60
N GLY A 49 -4.90 -26.65 -1.66
CA GLY A 49 -3.74 -27.51 -1.92
C GLY A 49 -2.66 -26.91 -2.82
N PHE A 50 -2.58 -25.56 -2.91
CA PHE A 50 -1.62 -24.92 -3.80
C PHE A 50 -0.23 -24.71 -3.17
N SER A 51 0.78 -24.52 -4.02
CA SER A 51 2.18 -24.34 -3.64
C SER A 51 2.48 -22.98 -3.01
N GLN A 52 3.67 -22.82 -2.43
CA GLN A 52 4.16 -21.52 -1.96
C GLN A 52 4.34 -20.52 -3.13
N ILE A 53 4.72 -21.01 -4.32
CA ILE A 53 4.82 -20.18 -5.53
C ILE A 53 3.45 -19.63 -5.88
N THR A 54 2.41 -20.46 -5.91
CA THR A 54 1.03 -20.02 -6.20
C THR A 54 0.56 -18.96 -5.20
N LEU A 55 0.86 -19.13 -3.91
CA LEU A 55 0.53 -18.12 -2.88
C LEU A 55 1.16 -16.78 -3.21
N THR A 56 2.45 -16.76 -3.54
CA THR A 56 3.16 -15.52 -3.85
C THR A 56 2.71 -14.89 -5.18
N LEU A 57 2.28 -15.70 -6.14
CA LEU A 57 1.66 -15.20 -7.37
C LEU A 57 0.30 -14.56 -7.11
N VAL A 58 -0.59 -15.23 -6.35
CA VAL A 58 -1.88 -14.65 -5.91
C VAL A 58 -1.67 -13.33 -5.17
N TYR A 59 -0.62 -13.25 -4.33
CA TYR A 59 -0.28 -11.96 -3.73
C TYR A 59 0.12 -10.93 -4.78
N ALA A 60 1.05 -11.27 -5.67
CA ALA A 60 1.66 -10.32 -6.60
C ALA A 60 0.71 -9.80 -7.69
N VAL A 61 -0.29 -10.59 -8.08
CA VAL A 61 -1.16 -10.27 -9.23
C VAL A 61 -1.98 -8.99 -9.02
N TYR A 62 -2.24 -8.56 -7.77
CA TYR A 62 -2.94 -7.29 -7.52
C TYR A 62 -2.17 -6.08 -8.05
N VAL A 63 -0.84 -6.19 -8.15
CA VAL A 63 0.02 -5.15 -8.71
C VAL A 63 -0.33 -4.87 -10.17
N VAL A 64 -0.75 -5.88 -10.93
CA VAL A 64 -1.18 -5.72 -12.32
C VAL A 64 -2.40 -4.78 -12.40
N GLY A 65 -3.41 -5.00 -11.55
CA GLY A 65 -4.57 -4.12 -11.46
C GLY A 65 -4.20 -2.70 -11.02
N ASN A 66 -3.35 -2.60 -10.01
CA ASN A 66 -2.94 -1.31 -9.44
C ASN A 66 -2.09 -0.49 -10.42
N LEU A 67 -1.08 -1.10 -11.06
CA LEU A 67 -0.30 -0.44 -12.10
C LEU A 67 -1.14 -0.09 -13.33
N GLY A 68 -2.05 -0.98 -13.74
CA GLY A 68 -2.99 -0.70 -14.82
C GLY A 68 -3.84 0.54 -14.53
N ALA A 69 -4.40 0.64 -13.32
CA ALA A 69 -5.16 1.80 -12.88
C ALA A 69 -4.29 3.07 -12.83
N LEU A 70 -3.11 2.99 -12.22
CA LEU A 70 -2.21 4.13 -12.08
C LEU A 70 -1.77 4.69 -13.43
N LEU A 71 -1.38 3.81 -14.36
CA LEU A 71 -0.83 4.23 -15.66
C LEU A 71 -1.90 4.68 -16.65
N MET A 72 -3.08 4.06 -16.60
CA MET A 72 -4.15 4.32 -17.60
C MET A 72 -5.23 5.25 -17.08
N LEU A 73 -5.46 5.30 -15.77
CA LEU A 73 -6.57 6.04 -15.15
C LEU A 73 -6.12 7.09 -14.13
N GLY A 74 -4.80 7.35 -14.01
CA GLY A 74 -4.24 8.27 -13.02
C GLY A 74 -4.81 9.69 -13.08
N GLY A 75 -5.15 10.19 -14.28
CA GLY A 75 -5.78 11.50 -14.48
C GLY A 75 -7.32 11.45 -14.62
N ALA A 76 -7.94 10.28 -14.52
CA ALA A 76 -9.38 10.15 -14.79
C ALA A 76 -10.23 11.00 -13.86
N SER A 77 -9.87 11.09 -12.58
CA SER A 77 -10.62 11.85 -11.58
C SER A 77 -10.56 13.36 -11.77
N ASP A 78 -9.57 13.88 -12.49
CA ASP A 78 -9.47 15.29 -12.86
C ASP A 78 -10.52 15.65 -13.93
N VAL A 79 -10.89 14.68 -14.76
CA VAL A 79 -11.83 14.82 -15.87
C VAL A 79 -13.26 14.51 -15.41
N VAL A 80 -13.49 13.31 -14.86
CA VAL A 80 -14.87 12.85 -14.54
C VAL A 80 -15.37 13.38 -13.18
N GLY A 81 -14.50 13.99 -12.38
CA GLY A 81 -14.79 14.42 -11.01
C GLY A 81 -14.26 13.46 -9.96
N ARG A 82 -13.97 14.00 -8.77
CA ARG A 82 -13.40 13.22 -7.64
C ARG A 82 -14.40 12.21 -7.12
N ARG A 83 -15.63 12.64 -6.87
CA ARG A 83 -16.67 11.77 -6.31
C ARG A 83 -17.06 10.62 -7.25
N PRO A 84 -17.34 10.82 -8.55
CA PRO A 84 -17.62 9.70 -9.46
C PRO A 84 -16.48 8.72 -9.59
N ALA A 85 -15.22 9.18 -9.68
CA ALA A 85 -14.05 8.32 -9.75
C ALA A 85 -13.86 7.50 -8.46
N ALA A 86 -14.06 8.14 -7.30
CA ALA A 86 -14.01 7.47 -6.00
C ALA A 86 -15.09 6.39 -5.86
N LEU A 87 -16.34 6.70 -6.26
CA LEU A 87 -17.43 5.72 -6.25
C LEU A 87 -17.17 4.55 -7.21
N ALA A 88 -16.62 4.82 -8.40
CA ALA A 88 -16.22 3.77 -9.32
C ALA A 88 -15.16 2.84 -8.70
N ALA A 89 -14.15 3.41 -8.02
CA ALA A 89 -13.15 2.62 -7.28
C ALA A 89 -13.78 1.76 -6.18
N MET A 90 -14.75 2.31 -5.43
CA MET A 90 -15.48 1.60 -4.38
C MET A 90 -16.34 0.47 -4.96
N ILE A 91 -17.02 0.69 -6.10
CA ILE A 91 -17.80 -0.36 -6.80
C ILE A 91 -16.89 -1.50 -7.24
N VAL A 92 -15.73 -1.20 -7.81
CA VAL A 92 -14.74 -2.23 -8.20
C VAL A 92 -14.24 -3.00 -6.97
N ALA A 93 -13.99 -2.31 -5.84
CA ALA A 93 -13.59 -2.96 -4.59
C ALA A 93 -14.71 -3.84 -4.01
N ILE A 94 -15.98 -3.42 -4.10
CA ILE A 94 -17.15 -4.23 -3.74
C ILE A 94 -17.24 -5.48 -4.63
N ALA A 95 -17.06 -5.33 -5.94
CA ALA A 95 -17.02 -6.47 -6.86
C ALA A 95 -15.89 -7.44 -6.50
N SER A 96 -14.68 -6.92 -6.19
CA SER A 96 -13.56 -7.72 -5.69
C SER A 96 -13.94 -8.50 -4.42
N ALA A 97 -14.52 -7.84 -3.43
CA ALA A 97 -14.93 -8.47 -2.17
C ALA A 97 -15.98 -9.58 -2.38
N LEU A 98 -16.93 -9.36 -3.30
CA LEU A 98 -17.90 -10.38 -3.69
C LEU A 98 -17.25 -11.59 -4.37
N VAL A 99 -16.28 -11.37 -5.28
CA VAL A 99 -15.55 -12.48 -5.91
C VAL A 99 -14.74 -13.25 -4.86
N PHE A 100 -14.09 -12.59 -3.91
CA PHE A 100 -13.41 -13.26 -2.79
C PHE A 100 -14.37 -14.08 -1.93
N LEU A 101 -15.55 -13.53 -1.61
CA LEU A 101 -16.57 -14.20 -0.79
C LEU A 101 -17.01 -15.54 -1.38
N PHE A 102 -17.08 -15.64 -2.71
CA PHE A 102 -17.47 -16.83 -3.44
C PHE A 102 -16.28 -17.59 -4.05
N ALA A 103 -15.04 -17.19 -3.78
CA ALA A 103 -13.87 -17.84 -4.33
C ALA A 103 -13.73 -19.28 -3.83
N ASN A 104 -13.66 -20.19 -4.78
CA ASN A 104 -13.53 -21.64 -4.56
C ASN A 104 -12.32 -22.25 -5.29
N ASN A 105 -11.53 -21.42 -5.96
CA ASN A 105 -10.32 -21.82 -6.68
C ASN A 105 -9.35 -20.63 -6.80
N VAL A 106 -8.11 -20.91 -7.24
CA VAL A 106 -7.02 -19.91 -7.38
C VAL A 106 -7.38 -18.84 -8.42
N VAL A 107 -8.03 -19.21 -9.52
CA VAL A 107 -8.37 -18.25 -10.59
C VAL A 107 -9.30 -17.14 -10.08
N LEU A 108 -10.29 -17.50 -9.26
CA LEU A 108 -11.18 -16.49 -8.66
C LEU A 108 -10.44 -15.62 -7.65
N LEU A 109 -9.46 -16.16 -6.91
CA LEU A 109 -8.58 -15.34 -6.06
C LEU A 109 -7.79 -14.33 -6.90
N ASP A 110 -7.24 -14.74 -8.04
CA ASP A 110 -6.48 -13.87 -8.94
C ASP A 110 -7.38 -12.78 -9.56
N VAL A 111 -8.56 -13.13 -10.02
CA VAL A 111 -9.54 -12.15 -10.53
C VAL A 111 -9.89 -11.12 -9.47
N ALA A 112 -10.21 -11.59 -8.26
CA ALA A 112 -10.51 -10.68 -7.14
C ALA A 112 -9.31 -9.77 -6.80
N ARG A 113 -8.09 -10.29 -6.85
CA ARG A 113 -6.86 -9.52 -6.64
C ARG A 113 -6.65 -8.43 -7.71
N VAL A 114 -6.86 -8.74 -8.99
CA VAL A 114 -6.78 -7.72 -10.06
C VAL A 114 -7.81 -6.63 -9.83
N LEU A 115 -9.06 -6.98 -9.52
CA LEU A 115 -10.13 -6.02 -9.20
C LEU A 115 -9.76 -5.17 -7.98
N SER A 116 -9.27 -5.80 -6.90
CA SER A 116 -8.79 -5.07 -5.71
C SER A 116 -7.71 -4.06 -6.07
N GLY A 117 -6.72 -4.48 -6.87
CA GLY A 117 -5.66 -3.59 -7.37
C GLY A 117 -6.19 -2.41 -8.17
N LEU A 118 -7.13 -2.65 -9.09
CA LEU A 118 -7.78 -1.58 -9.88
C LEU A 118 -8.48 -0.56 -8.96
N GLY A 119 -9.28 -1.03 -8.01
CA GLY A 119 -9.98 -0.16 -7.04
C GLY A 119 -9.01 0.68 -6.21
N ILE A 120 -7.93 0.06 -5.71
CA ILE A 120 -6.88 0.75 -4.94
C ILE A 120 -6.18 1.81 -5.81
N GLY A 121 -5.77 1.46 -7.03
CA GLY A 121 -5.03 2.36 -7.91
C GLY A 121 -5.82 3.63 -8.26
N VAL A 122 -7.10 3.49 -8.62
CA VAL A 122 -7.98 4.63 -8.89
C VAL A 122 -8.25 5.42 -7.60
N GLY A 123 -8.62 4.71 -6.51
CA GLY A 123 -9.06 5.34 -5.28
C GLY A 123 -7.96 6.07 -4.53
N ALA A 124 -6.71 5.56 -4.56
CA ALA A 124 -5.57 6.19 -3.90
C ALA A 124 -5.19 7.53 -4.55
N GLY A 125 -5.10 7.56 -5.89
CA GLY A 125 -4.83 8.78 -6.63
C GLY A 125 -5.93 9.82 -6.46
N THR A 126 -7.18 9.42 -6.68
CA THR A 126 -8.38 10.24 -6.50
C THR A 126 -8.47 10.80 -5.08
N GLY A 127 -8.31 9.96 -4.06
CA GLY A 127 -8.42 10.36 -2.65
C GLY A 127 -7.33 11.34 -2.24
N THR A 128 -6.09 11.14 -2.70
CA THR A 128 -4.97 12.06 -2.40
C THR A 128 -5.22 13.44 -3.01
N ALA A 129 -5.65 13.51 -4.27
CA ALA A 129 -5.98 14.76 -4.94
C ALA A 129 -7.18 15.45 -4.27
N TRP A 130 -8.22 14.68 -3.93
CA TRP A 130 -9.41 15.20 -3.26
C TRP A 130 -9.10 15.79 -1.89
N ILE A 131 -8.28 15.11 -1.07
CA ILE A 131 -7.80 15.64 0.22
C ILE A 131 -7.04 16.96 0.01
N ALA A 132 -6.19 17.05 -1.03
CA ALA A 132 -5.46 18.28 -1.32
C ALA A 132 -6.38 19.46 -1.64
N GLU A 133 -7.43 19.23 -2.40
CA GLU A 133 -8.42 20.24 -2.76
C GLU A 133 -9.32 20.64 -1.59
N LEU A 134 -9.58 19.72 -0.65
CA LEU A 134 -10.35 19.99 0.56
C LEU A 134 -9.56 20.73 1.65
N LEU A 135 -8.22 20.72 1.57
CA LEU A 135 -7.38 21.42 2.53
C LEU A 135 -7.28 22.91 2.22
N PRO A 136 -7.26 23.80 3.25
CA PRO A 136 -7.02 25.21 3.05
C PRO A 136 -5.71 25.47 2.30
N GLY A 137 -5.76 26.33 1.27
CA GLY A 137 -4.58 26.65 0.46
C GLY A 137 -4.09 25.53 -0.45
N ALA A 138 -4.88 24.47 -0.64
CA ALA A 138 -4.54 23.29 -1.45
C ALA A 138 -3.17 22.67 -1.07
N ASP A 139 -2.94 22.49 0.21
CA ASP A 139 -1.68 22.00 0.78
C ASP A 139 -1.42 20.53 0.39
N LYS A 140 -0.72 20.35 -0.74
CA LYS A 140 -0.38 19.04 -1.31
C LYS A 140 0.55 18.23 -0.39
N ALA A 141 1.43 18.90 0.36
CA ALA A 141 2.36 18.21 1.27
C ALA A 141 1.60 17.59 2.44
N ARG A 142 0.68 18.35 3.04
CA ARG A 142 -0.19 17.85 4.12
C ARG A 142 -1.13 16.75 3.62
N ALA A 143 -1.71 16.92 2.42
CA ALA A 143 -2.55 15.89 1.80
C ALA A 143 -1.79 14.57 1.60
N SER A 144 -0.55 14.63 1.11
CA SER A 144 0.30 13.46 0.94
C SER A 144 0.58 12.74 2.25
N VAL A 145 0.87 13.47 3.33
CA VAL A 145 1.08 12.88 4.67
C VAL A 145 -0.19 12.20 5.16
N ILE A 146 -1.36 12.84 5.05
CA ILE A 146 -2.64 12.26 5.46
C ILE A 146 -2.92 11.00 4.64
N ALA A 147 -2.87 11.08 3.31
CA ALA A 147 -3.17 9.97 2.43
C ALA A 147 -2.22 8.78 2.66
N THR A 148 -0.92 9.02 2.77
CA THR A 148 0.06 7.95 2.98
C THR A 148 -0.06 7.31 4.35
N SER A 149 -0.25 8.10 5.41
CA SER A 149 -0.45 7.55 6.76
C SER A 149 -1.73 6.72 6.83
N THR A 150 -2.81 7.22 6.23
CA THR A 150 -4.10 6.52 6.17
C THR A 150 -4.03 5.23 5.33
N ASN A 151 -3.26 5.22 4.25
CA ASN A 151 -2.95 4.02 3.48
C ASN A 151 -2.35 2.93 4.38
N PHE A 152 -1.27 3.24 5.10
CA PHE A 152 -0.65 2.26 5.99
C PHE A 152 -1.57 1.84 7.15
N LEU A 153 -2.36 2.77 7.71
CA LEU A 153 -3.38 2.42 8.70
C LEU A 153 -4.39 1.41 8.12
N GLY A 154 -4.87 1.67 6.90
CA GLY A 154 -5.78 0.76 6.20
C GLY A 154 -5.18 -0.62 6.00
N LEU A 155 -3.93 -0.70 5.49
CA LEU A 155 -3.18 -1.93 5.36
C LEU A 155 -3.11 -2.69 6.70
N GLY A 156 -2.75 -2.00 7.78
CA GLY A 156 -2.63 -2.60 9.10
C GLY A 156 -3.97 -3.14 9.64
N PHE A 157 -5.01 -2.31 9.62
CA PHE A 157 -6.34 -2.71 10.10
C PHE A 157 -6.94 -3.85 9.29
N GLY A 158 -6.73 -3.88 7.97
CA GLY A 158 -7.16 -5.00 7.12
C GLY A 158 -6.60 -6.33 7.58
N ALA A 159 -5.28 -6.39 7.82
CA ALA A 159 -4.62 -7.60 8.31
C ALA A 159 -5.03 -7.96 9.75
N LEU A 160 -5.09 -6.97 10.65
CA LEU A 160 -5.45 -7.20 12.07
C LEU A 160 -6.87 -7.75 12.21
N VAL A 161 -7.85 -7.07 11.61
CA VAL A 161 -9.27 -7.49 11.69
C VAL A 161 -9.46 -8.86 11.04
N SER A 162 -8.85 -9.08 9.88
CA SER A 162 -8.89 -10.37 9.21
C SER A 162 -8.27 -11.47 10.06
N GLY A 163 -7.11 -11.23 10.69
CA GLY A 163 -6.45 -12.20 11.55
C GLY A 163 -7.27 -12.56 12.78
N LEU A 164 -7.89 -11.56 13.42
CA LEU A 164 -8.78 -11.78 14.57
C LEU A 164 -10.01 -12.60 14.18
N LEU A 165 -10.70 -12.22 13.10
CA LEU A 165 -11.87 -12.94 12.62
C LEU A 165 -11.51 -14.37 12.18
N ALA A 166 -10.37 -14.55 11.50
CA ALA A 166 -9.93 -15.87 11.07
C ALA A 166 -9.57 -16.81 12.22
N GLN A 167 -9.10 -16.26 13.35
CA GLN A 167 -8.68 -17.05 14.51
C GLN A 167 -9.84 -17.40 15.43
N TYR A 168 -10.75 -16.46 15.69
CA TYR A 168 -11.72 -16.59 16.78
C TYR A 168 -13.16 -16.79 16.33
N GLU A 169 -13.47 -16.55 15.05
CA GLU A 169 -14.82 -16.60 14.55
C GLU A 169 -15.03 -17.77 13.55
N PRO A 170 -16.27 -18.29 13.42
CA PRO A 170 -16.58 -19.30 12.44
C PRO A 170 -16.52 -18.72 11.02
N TRP A 171 -16.29 -19.60 10.04
CA TRP A 171 -16.27 -19.28 8.60
C TRP A 171 -15.20 -18.23 8.20
N PRO A 172 -13.93 -18.43 8.57
CA PRO A 172 -12.87 -17.43 8.39
C PRO A 172 -12.75 -16.87 6.96
N LEU A 173 -12.97 -17.72 5.95
CA LEU A 173 -12.89 -17.32 4.53
C LEU A 173 -14.14 -16.62 4.01
N ARG A 174 -15.21 -16.49 4.80
CA ARG A 174 -16.44 -15.79 4.41
C ARG A 174 -16.71 -14.58 5.28
N LEU A 175 -16.67 -14.75 6.61
CA LEU A 175 -17.01 -13.69 7.54
C LEU A 175 -16.11 -12.46 7.36
N VAL A 176 -14.81 -12.67 7.12
CA VAL A 176 -13.87 -11.59 6.85
C VAL A 176 -14.32 -10.72 5.66
N PHE A 177 -14.74 -11.35 4.57
CA PHE A 177 -15.22 -10.61 3.39
C PHE A 177 -16.60 -10.00 3.57
N ILE A 178 -17.49 -10.59 4.36
CA ILE A 178 -18.78 -9.99 4.73
C ILE A 178 -18.56 -8.69 5.52
N VAL A 179 -17.67 -8.71 6.53
CA VAL A 179 -17.33 -7.53 7.32
C VAL A 179 -16.67 -6.47 6.46
N TYR A 180 -15.73 -6.87 5.60
CA TYR A 180 -15.07 -5.96 4.67
C TYR A 180 -16.07 -5.35 3.65
N LEU A 181 -16.99 -6.14 3.11
CA LEU A 181 -18.05 -5.68 2.21
C LEU A 181 -18.97 -4.65 2.90
N ALA A 182 -19.37 -4.93 4.16
CA ALA A 182 -20.16 -3.99 4.94
C ALA A 182 -19.43 -2.64 5.14
N ALA A 183 -18.13 -2.67 5.42
CA ALA A 183 -17.31 -1.47 5.52
C ALA A 183 -17.23 -0.71 4.18
N LEU A 184 -17.02 -1.41 3.06
CA LEU A 184 -17.02 -0.81 1.72
C LEU A 184 -18.35 -0.12 1.40
N VAL A 185 -19.48 -0.79 1.64
CA VAL A 185 -20.82 -0.22 1.38
C VAL A 185 -21.05 1.00 2.27
N PHE A 186 -20.75 0.90 3.56
CA PHE A 186 -20.90 2.02 4.48
C PHE A 186 -20.09 3.24 4.05
N VAL A 187 -18.80 3.05 3.74
CA VAL A 187 -17.94 4.15 3.29
C VAL A 187 -18.36 4.69 1.93
N SER A 188 -18.87 3.85 1.02
CA SER A 188 -19.43 4.30 -0.27
C SER A 188 -20.60 5.28 -0.08
N ILE A 189 -21.47 5.02 0.91
CA ILE A 189 -22.58 5.92 1.25
C ILE A 189 -22.05 7.28 1.77
N LEU A 190 -21.00 7.27 2.58
CA LEU A 190 -20.36 8.49 3.06
C LEU A 190 -19.69 9.27 1.92
N VAL A 191 -18.97 8.58 1.04
CA VAL A 191 -18.34 9.18 -0.16
C VAL A 191 -19.39 9.79 -1.09
N TRP A 192 -20.51 9.10 -1.29
CA TRP A 192 -21.61 9.64 -2.13
C TRP A 192 -22.17 10.96 -1.59
N ARG A 193 -22.17 11.14 -0.26
CA ARG A 193 -22.62 12.37 0.40
C ARG A 193 -21.56 13.46 0.47
N THR A 194 -20.32 13.17 0.10
CA THR A 194 -19.21 14.15 0.13
C THR A 194 -19.30 15.06 -1.11
N ARG A 195 -18.98 16.34 -0.92
CA ARG A 195 -19.05 17.33 -2.02
C ARG A 195 -18.03 17.03 -3.11
N GLU A 196 -18.42 17.28 -4.36
CA GLU A 196 -17.52 17.31 -5.51
C GLU A 196 -16.66 18.56 -5.47
N THR A 197 -15.37 18.44 -5.82
CA THR A 197 -14.42 19.55 -5.86
C THR A 197 -14.07 20.00 -7.26
N VAL A 198 -14.29 19.15 -8.28
CA VAL A 198 -14.11 19.52 -9.69
C VAL A 198 -15.30 20.36 -10.14
N ALA A 199 -15.02 21.58 -10.60
CA ALA A 199 -16.06 22.55 -10.92
C ALA A 199 -16.94 22.14 -12.13
N GLU A 200 -16.30 21.61 -13.18
CA GLU A 200 -16.99 21.19 -14.42
C GLU A 200 -16.52 19.77 -14.80
N PRO A 201 -17.14 18.73 -14.22
CA PRO A 201 -16.81 17.36 -14.58
C PRO A 201 -17.14 17.06 -16.05
N GLY A 202 -16.17 16.49 -16.77
CA GLY A 202 -16.35 16.03 -18.15
C GLY A 202 -16.91 14.61 -18.25
N GLY A 203 -17.12 14.14 -19.46
CA GLY A 203 -17.56 12.77 -19.72
C GLY A 203 -16.42 11.74 -19.72
N PRO A 204 -16.71 10.45 -19.45
CA PRO A 204 -15.70 9.38 -19.46
C PRO A 204 -14.92 9.25 -20.78
N GLY A 205 -15.52 9.65 -21.90
CA GLY A 205 -14.87 9.61 -23.21
C GLY A 205 -13.72 10.62 -23.39
N GLN A 206 -13.54 11.55 -22.44
CA GLN A 206 -12.45 12.53 -22.46
C GLN A 206 -11.22 12.07 -21.69
N VAL A 207 -11.30 10.93 -21.00
CA VAL A 207 -10.18 10.35 -20.22
C VAL A 207 -9.13 9.80 -21.19
N SER A 208 -7.91 10.34 -21.11
CA SER A 208 -6.77 9.79 -21.85
C SER A 208 -6.26 8.52 -21.14
N MET A 209 -6.32 7.39 -21.84
CA MET A 209 -5.83 6.10 -21.35
C MET A 209 -4.38 5.82 -21.81
N ARG A 210 -3.64 6.83 -22.26
CA ARG A 210 -2.25 6.66 -22.67
C ARG A 210 -1.35 6.54 -21.46
N PRO A 211 -0.56 5.46 -21.30
CA PRO A 211 0.39 5.34 -20.22
C PRO A 211 1.46 6.44 -20.33
N HIS A 212 1.65 7.18 -19.23
CA HIS A 212 2.67 8.22 -19.16
C HIS A 212 3.68 7.81 -18.08
N PHE A 213 4.83 7.30 -18.53
CA PHE A 213 5.97 7.04 -17.66
C PHE A 213 7.26 7.27 -18.45
N ALA A 214 8.16 8.04 -17.87
CA ALA A 214 9.49 8.26 -18.42
C ALA A 214 10.41 8.84 -17.36
N VAL A 215 11.70 8.62 -17.53
CA VAL A 215 12.75 9.27 -16.74
C VAL A 215 13.66 10.03 -17.72
N PRO A 216 13.61 11.37 -17.72
CA PRO A 216 14.48 12.19 -18.55
C PRO A 216 15.97 11.89 -18.32
N ASP A 217 16.76 11.96 -19.37
CA ASP A 217 18.20 11.61 -19.32
C ASP A 217 18.97 12.44 -18.29
N GLU A 218 18.59 13.71 -18.15
CA GLU A 218 19.21 14.68 -17.25
C GLU A 218 19.13 14.28 -15.77
N ILE A 219 18.08 13.54 -15.38
CA ILE A 219 17.84 13.14 -14.00
C ILE A 219 18.07 11.65 -13.75
N ARG A 220 18.39 10.83 -14.76
CA ARG A 220 18.53 9.37 -14.60
C ARG A 220 19.46 8.96 -13.48
N ALA A 221 20.65 9.56 -13.38
CA ALA A 221 21.60 9.23 -12.32
C ALA A 221 21.06 9.58 -10.92
N ARG A 222 20.32 10.71 -10.81
CA ARG A 222 19.70 11.15 -9.54
C ARG A 222 18.45 10.36 -9.19
N PHE A 223 17.79 9.75 -10.18
CA PHE A 223 16.60 8.92 -10.00
C PHE A 223 16.92 7.52 -9.45
N VAL A 224 18.13 6.99 -9.66
CA VAL A 224 18.51 5.63 -9.24
C VAL A 224 18.34 5.44 -7.73
N ALA A 225 18.89 6.34 -6.91
CA ALA A 225 18.82 6.20 -5.45
C ALA A 225 17.37 6.20 -4.92
N PRO A 226 16.50 7.16 -5.26
CA PRO A 226 15.11 7.12 -4.80
C PRO A 226 14.32 5.93 -5.35
N ALA A 227 14.54 5.50 -6.62
CA ALA A 227 13.87 4.36 -7.20
C ALA A 227 14.21 3.05 -6.46
N VAL A 228 15.50 2.81 -6.19
CA VAL A 228 15.95 1.63 -5.44
C VAL A 228 15.51 1.68 -3.98
N THR A 229 15.49 2.87 -3.37
CA THR A 229 14.98 3.03 -2.00
C THR A 229 13.50 2.72 -1.91
N GLY A 230 12.69 3.25 -2.85
CA GLY A 230 11.26 2.97 -2.94
C GLY A 230 10.98 1.48 -3.20
N PHE A 231 11.74 0.86 -4.10
CA PHE A 231 11.71 -0.58 -4.35
C PHE A 231 11.98 -1.36 -3.06
N GLY A 232 13.06 -1.08 -2.33
CA GLY A 232 13.43 -1.78 -1.10
C GLY A 232 12.42 -1.60 0.02
N ALA A 233 11.91 -0.37 0.21
CA ALA A 233 10.88 -0.08 1.20
C ALA A 233 9.60 -0.89 0.93
N MET A 234 9.17 -0.96 -0.33
CA MET A 234 7.99 -1.74 -0.72
C MET A 234 8.25 -3.25 -0.72
N ALA A 235 9.50 -3.69 -0.97
CA ALA A 235 9.87 -5.09 -0.83
C ALA A 235 9.73 -5.59 0.61
N LEU A 236 10.10 -4.77 1.60
CA LEU A 236 9.86 -5.09 3.02
C LEU A 236 8.35 -5.23 3.31
N VAL A 237 7.53 -4.30 2.84
CA VAL A 237 6.06 -4.37 3.02
C VAL A 237 5.49 -5.64 2.37
N GLY A 238 5.92 -5.96 1.13
CA GLY A 238 5.50 -7.17 0.42
C GLY A 238 5.90 -8.47 1.14
N PHE A 239 7.12 -8.50 1.69
CA PHE A 239 7.59 -9.61 2.50
C PHE A 239 6.66 -9.88 3.70
N TYR A 240 6.34 -8.86 4.46
CA TYR A 240 5.42 -9.00 5.61
C TYR A 240 3.99 -9.36 5.19
N ALA A 241 3.52 -8.84 4.07
CA ALA A 241 2.16 -9.10 3.59
C ALA A 241 1.95 -10.53 3.09
N ALA A 242 2.95 -11.13 2.43
CA ALA A 242 2.79 -12.41 1.75
C ALA A 242 3.54 -13.58 2.42
N VAL A 243 4.68 -13.30 3.03
CA VAL A 243 5.63 -14.33 3.47
C VAL A 243 5.67 -14.49 4.99
N ALA A 244 5.54 -13.39 5.74
CA ALA A 244 5.64 -13.43 7.20
C ALA A 244 4.67 -14.43 7.87
N PRO A 245 3.39 -14.57 7.44
CA PRO A 245 2.50 -15.59 8.03
C PRO A 245 3.06 -17.01 7.90
N SER A 246 3.66 -17.35 6.74
CA SER A 246 4.27 -18.67 6.53
C SER A 246 5.52 -18.87 7.40
N ILE A 247 6.32 -17.81 7.59
CA ILE A 247 7.50 -17.82 8.46
C ILE A 247 7.10 -18.01 9.93
N LEU A 248 6.09 -17.29 10.40
CA LEU A 248 5.55 -17.45 11.75
C LEU A 248 5.16 -18.91 12.01
N ALA A 249 4.40 -19.51 11.11
CA ALA A 249 3.94 -20.89 11.26
C ALA A 249 5.06 -21.94 11.18
N GLN A 250 6.01 -21.76 10.24
CA GLN A 250 7.01 -22.80 9.93
C GLN A 250 8.30 -22.67 10.73
N GLN A 251 8.71 -21.47 11.11
CA GLN A 251 10.00 -21.21 11.74
C GLN A 251 9.88 -20.75 13.20
N LEU A 252 8.85 -19.95 13.51
CA LEU A 252 8.59 -19.50 14.87
C LEU A 252 7.54 -20.38 15.59
N HIS A 253 6.98 -21.39 14.90
CA HIS A 253 5.97 -22.31 15.40
C HIS A 253 4.70 -21.60 15.94
N GLU A 254 4.43 -20.42 15.39
CA GLU A 254 3.25 -19.62 15.75
C GLU A 254 2.20 -19.74 14.64
N THR A 255 1.12 -20.44 14.95
CA THR A 255 0.03 -20.75 14.01
C THR A 255 -1.20 -19.87 14.18
N ASN A 256 -1.21 -18.99 15.18
CA ASN A 256 -2.33 -18.10 15.45
C ASN A 256 -2.43 -17.02 14.37
N HIS A 257 -3.55 -17.02 13.64
CA HIS A 257 -3.80 -16.07 12.56
C HIS A 257 -3.91 -14.62 13.06
N ALA A 258 -4.35 -14.40 14.30
CA ALA A 258 -4.42 -13.08 14.90
C ALA A 258 -3.01 -12.51 15.14
N VAL A 259 -2.02 -13.34 15.50
CA VAL A 259 -0.61 -12.94 15.65
C VAL A 259 -0.03 -12.53 14.30
N ALA A 260 -0.33 -13.28 13.23
CA ALA A 260 0.09 -12.91 11.88
C ALA A 260 -0.50 -11.55 11.44
N GLY A 261 -1.77 -11.33 11.72
CA GLY A 261 -2.44 -10.03 11.47
C GLY A 261 -1.86 -8.91 12.32
N ALA A 262 -1.57 -9.17 13.61
CA ALA A 262 -1.00 -8.19 14.54
C ALA A 262 0.43 -7.79 14.15
N LEU A 263 1.26 -8.73 13.68
CA LEU A 263 2.62 -8.43 13.21
C LEU A 263 2.60 -7.51 11.99
N PHE A 264 1.70 -7.74 11.04
CA PHE A 264 1.54 -6.82 9.91
C PHE A 264 0.96 -5.46 10.35
N PHE A 265 0.02 -5.46 11.30
CA PHE A 265 -0.50 -4.23 11.89
C PHE A 265 0.60 -3.41 12.57
N GLU A 266 1.50 -4.08 13.31
CA GLU A 266 2.66 -3.43 13.91
C GLU A 266 3.54 -2.74 12.87
N LEU A 267 3.91 -3.43 11.78
CA LEU A 267 4.64 -2.82 10.67
C LEU A 267 3.93 -1.55 10.17
N ALA A 268 2.65 -1.67 9.92
CA ALA A 268 1.85 -0.62 9.30
C ALA A 268 1.63 0.58 10.24
N ILE A 269 1.33 0.35 11.52
CA ILE A 269 1.13 1.44 12.49
C ILE A 269 2.45 2.16 12.79
N VAL A 270 3.56 1.44 12.92
CA VAL A 270 4.88 2.05 13.10
C VAL A 270 5.25 2.86 11.86
N THR A 271 4.96 2.36 10.65
CA THR A 271 5.16 3.12 9.42
C THR A 271 4.32 4.41 9.41
N ALA A 272 3.02 4.32 9.69
CA ALA A 272 2.13 5.48 9.71
C ALA A 272 2.55 6.53 10.75
N LEU A 273 2.87 6.10 11.97
CA LEU A 273 3.35 6.98 13.04
C LEU A 273 4.69 7.64 12.68
N SER A 274 5.62 6.89 12.09
CA SER A 274 6.93 7.41 11.65
C SER A 274 6.79 8.44 10.54
N ILE A 275 5.86 8.26 9.58
CA ILE A 275 5.56 9.26 8.55
C ILE A 275 5.15 10.60 9.18
N VAL A 276 4.28 10.55 10.19
CA VAL A 276 3.79 11.75 10.88
C VAL A 276 4.87 12.37 11.77
N ALA A 277 5.55 11.55 12.58
CA ALA A 277 6.56 12.01 13.54
C ALA A 277 7.79 12.63 12.84
N LEU A 278 8.21 12.02 11.73
CA LEU A 278 9.42 12.42 10.99
C LEU A 278 9.11 13.30 9.77
N LYS A 279 7.91 13.87 9.69
CA LYS A 279 7.45 14.69 8.53
C LYS A 279 8.35 15.90 8.23
N GLN A 280 9.05 16.43 9.23
CA GLN A 280 9.97 17.57 9.08
C GLN A 280 11.37 17.16 8.64
N MET A 281 11.69 15.87 8.62
CA MET A 281 13.01 15.40 8.19
C MET A 281 13.18 15.65 6.70
N GLN A 282 14.33 16.25 6.34
CA GLN A 282 14.69 16.56 4.96
C GLN A 282 14.66 15.28 4.09
N SER A 283 14.08 15.37 2.88
CA SER A 283 13.85 14.26 1.97
C SER A 283 15.07 13.38 1.70
N GLY A 284 16.19 14.00 1.31
CA GLY A 284 17.44 13.29 1.06
C GLY A 284 18.02 12.60 2.30
N LYS A 285 17.92 13.25 3.48
CA LYS A 285 18.35 12.62 4.75
C LYS A 285 17.44 11.45 5.12
N ALA A 286 16.12 11.57 4.95
CA ALA A 286 15.18 10.49 5.22
C ALA A 286 15.47 9.28 4.34
N MET A 287 15.68 9.49 3.03
CA MET A 287 16.03 8.45 2.08
C MET A 287 17.34 7.73 2.44
N LEU A 288 18.41 8.48 2.72
CA LEU A 288 19.70 7.89 3.07
C LEU A 288 19.66 7.15 4.41
N THR A 289 18.92 7.68 5.40
CA THR A 289 18.71 7.00 6.68
C THR A 289 17.94 5.70 6.50
N ALA A 290 16.92 5.67 5.64
CA ALA A 290 16.20 4.44 5.32
C ALA A 290 17.12 3.38 4.71
N LEU A 291 17.96 3.76 3.76
CA LEU A 291 18.92 2.83 3.15
C LEU A 291 19.90 2.25 4.18
N ALA A 292 20.39 3.07 5.11
CA ALA A 292 21.25 2.61 6.19
C ALA A 292 20.50 1.67 7.16
N LEU A 293 19.24 1.97 7.47
CA LEU A 293 18.41 1.15 8.36
C LEU A 293 17.90 -0.13 7.71
N MET A 294 17.81 -0.21 6.38
CA MET A 294 17.39 -1.44 5.68
C MET A 294 18.29 -2.62 6.04
N ILE A 295 19.59 -2.38 6.16
CA ILE A 295 20.59 -3.43 6.43
C ILE A 295 20.36 -4.08 7.81
N PRO A 296 20.41 -3.36 8.94
CA PRO A 296 20.15 -3.97 10.24
C PRO A 296 18.72 -4.50 10.37
N SER A 297 17.73 -3.85 9.76
CA SER A 297 16.33 -4.32 9.81
C SER A 297 16.19 -5.71 9.21
N ILE A 298 16.72 -5.94 8.01
CA ILE A 298 16.59 -7.25 7.35
C ILE A 298 17.46 -8.31 8.03
N LEU A 299 18.63 -7.95 8.57
CA LEU A 299 19.46 -8.88 9.35
C LEU A 299 18.75 -9.31 10.63
N MET A 300 18.03 -8.40 11.31
CA MET A 300 17.21 -8.76 12.48
C MET A 300 16.08 -9.70 12.11
N VAL A 301 15.42 -9.52 10.95
CA VAL A 301 14.38 -10.44 10.45
C VAL A 301 14.94 -11.84 10.24
N VAL A 302 16.11 -11.97 9.62
CA VAL A 302 16.78 -13.27 9.43
C VAL A 302 17.20 -13.87 10.76
N ALA A 303 17.79 -13.09 11.66
CA ALA A 303 18.19 -13.54 13.00
C ALA A 303 16.99 -14.02 13.82
N ALA A 304 15.83 -13.34 13.74
CA ALA A 304 14.59 -13.75 14.39
C ALA A 304 14.13 -15.15 13.94
N GLN A 305 14.27 -15.43 12.66
CA GLN A 305 13.94 -16.75 12.08
C GLN A 305 14.94 -17.82 12.52
N MET A 306 16.25 -17.53 12.48
CA MET A 306 17.30 -18.50 12.86
C MET A 306 17.26 -18.84 14.36
N LEU A 307 16.89 -17.86 15.21
CA LEU A 307 16.78 -18.05 16.66
C LEU A 307 15.37 -18.45 17.11
N ALA A 308 14.42 -18.59 16.20
CA ALA A 308 12.99 -18.82 16.47
C ALA A 308 12.44 -17.86 17.55
N SER A 309 12.84 -16.58 17.51
CA SER A 309 12.54 -15.59 18.55
C SER A 309 11.46 -14.63 18.12
N MET A 310 10.26 -14.75 18.71
CA MET A 310 9.16 -13.82 18.49
C MET A 310 9.52 -12.40 18.96
N ALA A 311 10.21 -12.24 20.09
CA ALA A 311 10.60 -10.92 20.58
C ALA A 311 11.53 -10.18 19.58
N LEU A 312 12.46 -10.91 18.96
CA LEU A 312 13.33 -10.34 17.94
C LEU A 312 12.56 -10.05 16.65
N MET A 313 11.55 -10.87 16.29
CA MET A 313 10.69 -10.63 15.13
C MET A 313 9.88 -9.33 15.31
N ILE A 314 9.30 -9.11 16.49
CA ILE A 314 8.59 -7.86 16.84
C ILE A 314 9.55 -6.66 16.72
N ALA A 315 10.73 -6.72 17.33
CA ALA A 315 11.71 -5.64 17.22
C ALA A 315 12.15 -5.37 15.76
N ALA A 316 12.38 -6.43 14.99
CA ALA A 316 12.69 -6.34 13.57
C ALA A 316 11.56 -5.70 12.77
N THR A 317 10.30 -6.06 13.07
CA THR A 317 9.10 -5.49 12.43
C THR A 317 8.99 -3.99 12.67
N ALA A 318 9.20 -3.55 13.91
CA ALA A 318 9.22 -2.11 14.24
C ALA A 318 10.32 -1.37 13.46
N CYS A 319 11.56 -1.92 13.41
CA CYS A 319 12.65 -1.36 12.62
C CYS A 319 12.31 -1.29 11.12
N CYS A 320 11.71 -2.35 10.57
CA CYS A 320 11.23 -2.37 9.19
C CYS A 320 10.15 -1.31 8.94
N GLY A 321 9.25 -1.06 9.90
CA GLY A 321 8.23 -0.03 9.82
C GLY A 321 8.82 1.38 9.71
N VAL A 322 9.80 1.71 10.55
CA VAL A 322 10.53 2.99 10.46
C VAL A 322 11.25 3.10 9.13
N THR A 323 11.92 2.03 8.71
CA THR A 323 12.65 1.97 7.44
C THR A 323 11.74 2.18 6.24
N ALA A 324 10.57 1.52 6.22
CA ALA A 324 9.57 1.67 5.16
C ALA A 324 9.02 3.11 5.10
N ALA A 325 8.74 3.72 6.25
CA ALA A 325 8.26 5.10 6.33
C ALA A 325 9.25 6.10 5.73
N LEU A 326 10.49 6.06 6.21
CA LEU A 326 11.55 6.96 5.74
C LEU A 326 11.90 6.71 4.28
N GLY A 327 11.95 5.43 3.86
CA GLY A 327 12.28 5.03 2.51
C GLY A 327 11.23 5.47 1.51
N TYR A 328 9.97 5.12 1.73
CA TYR A 328 8.89 5.47 0.82
C TYR A 328 8.66 6.98 0.74
N ARG A 329 8.49 7.64 1.90
CA ARG A 329 8.26 9.09 1.93
C ARG A 329 9.47 9.87 1.43
N GLY A 330 10.68 9.54 1.91
CA GLY A 330 11.90 10.25 1.56
C GLY A 330 12.21 10.18 0.07
N SER A 331 12.11 8.96 -0.52
CA SER A 331 12.35 8.76 -1.95
C SER A 331 11.29 9.42 -2.83
N LEU A 332 10.00 9.34 -2.46
CA LEU A 332 8.94 10.02 -3.22
C LEU A 332 9.13 11.54 -3.24
N GLN A 333 9.54 12.13 -2.10
CA GLN A 333 9.81 13.56 -2.04
C GLN A 333 11.05 13.95 -2.89
N VAL A 334 12.14 13.18 -2.82
CA VAL A 334 13.31 13.39 -3.69
C VAL A 334 12.92 13.31 -5.17
N VAL A 335 12.09 12.34 -5.56
CA VAL A 335 11.57 12.22 -6.93
C VAL A 335 10.81 13.48 -7.35
N ASN A 336 9.94 14.00 -6.47
CA ASN A 336 9.20 15.24 -6.75
C ASN A 336 10.09 16.48 -6.86
N GLU A 337 11.20 16.52 -6.10
CA GLU A 337 12.17 17.61 -6.13
C GLU A 337 13.04 17.61 -7.39
N ILE A 338 13.45 16.43 -7.87
CA ILE A 338 14.31 16.32 -9.05
C ILE A 338 13.54 16.30 -10.38
N ALA A 339 12.24 16.04 -10.35
CA ALA A 339 11.41 15.93 -11.54
C ALA A 339 11.15 17.31 -12.18
N PRO A 340 11.39 17.49 -13.50
CA PRO A 340 10.99 18.69 -14.23
C PRO A 340 9.47 18.93 -14.08
N GLU A 341 9.05 20.19 -14.01
CA GLU A 341 7.64 20.54 -13.72
C GLU A 341 6.67 20.01 -14.78
N ASP A 342 7.05 20.10 -16.03
CA ASP A 342 6.29 19.64 -17.19
C ASP A 342 6.19 18.12 -17.33
N ARG A 343 7.12 17.36 -16.69
CA ARG A 343 7.20 15.90 -16.77
C ARG A 343 7.09 15.21 -15.42
N ARG A 344 6.72 15.94 -14.36
CA ARG A 344 6.67 15.41 -12.99
C ARG A 344 5.76 14.18 -12.86
N ALA A 345 4.62 14.18 -13.52
CA ALA A 345 3.70 13.04 -13.49
C ALA A 345 4.32 11.76 -14.07
N GLU A 346 5.09 11.87 -15.17
CA GLU A 346 5.77 10.72 -15.79
C GLU A 346 6.85 10.14 -14.87
N VAL A 347 7.65 11.00 -14.24
CA VAL A 347 8.74 10.59 -13.34
C VAL A 347 8.19 9.94 -12.07
N VAL A 348 7.13 10.50 -11.49
CA VAL A 348 6.44 9.92 -10.32
C VAL A 348 5.80 8.58 -10.67
N SER A 349 5.18 8.45 -11.84
CA SER A 349 4.65 7.15 -12.33
C SER A 349 5.75 6.09 -12.45
N SER A 350 6.92 6.49 -12.99
CA SER A 350 8.10 5.60 -13.09
C SER A 350 8.60 5.16 -11.70
N PHE A 351 8.57 6.04 -10.72
CA PHE A 351 8.89 5.70 -9.33
C PHE A 351 7.89 4.70 -8.73
N PHE A 352 6.59 4.88 -8.95
CA PHE A 352 5.59 3.93 -8.48
C PHE A 352 5.71 2.56 -9.14
N ILE A 353 6.08 2.50 -10.44
CA ILE A 353 6.39 1.22 -11.10
C ILE A 353 7.51 0.51 -10.34
N CYS A 354 8.61 1.21 -9.98
CA CYS A 354 9.69 0.62 -9.19
C CYS A 354 9.20 0.14 -7.82
N CYS A 355 8.36 0.92 -7.13
CA CYS A 355 7.77 0.54 -5.85
C CYS A 355 6.92 -0.73 -5.96
N PHE A 356 6.04 -0.84 -6.95
CA PHE A 356 5.16 -1.99 -7.10
C PHE A 356 5.90 -3.23 -7.60
N ILE A 357 6.92 -3.08 -8.45
CA ILE A 357 7.82 -4.19 -8.80
C ILE A 357 8.56 -4.66 -7.55
N GLY A 358 9.05 -3.73 -6.71
CA GLY A 358 9.68 -4.05 -5.43
C GLY A 358 8.76 -4.81 -4.47
N ASN A 359 7.47 -4.45 -4.46
CA ASN A 359 6.48 -5.11 -3.62
C ASN A 359 6.14 -6.55 -4.09
N ALA A 360 6.20 -6.84 -5.39
CA ALA A 360 5.76 -8.11 -5.97
C ALA A 360 6.91 -9.05 -6.35
N LEU A 361 7.88 -8.57 -7.12
CA LEU A 361 8.90 -9.43 -7.72
C LEU A 361 9.78 -10.18 -6.70
N PRO A 362 10.30 -9.53 -5.63
CA PRO A 362 11.07 -10.23 -4.60
C PRO A 362 10.25 -11.30 -3.88
N VAL A 363 8.96 -11.05 -3.65
CA VAL A 363 8.04 -11.99 -3.00
C VAL A 363 7.86 -13.26 -3.85
N ILE A 364 7.72 -13.12 -5.18
CA ILE A 364 7.69 -14.25 -6.10
C ILE A 364 9.00 -15.03 -6.01
N GLY A 365 10.15 -14.33 -6.00
CA GLY A 365 11.47 -14.94 -5.84
C GLY A 365 11.58 -15.76 -4.53
N ILE A 366 11.07 -15.23 -3.43
CA ILE A 366 11.00 -15.94 -2.14
C ILE A 366 10.15 -17.21 -2.28
N GLY A 367 9.00 -17.13 -2.93
CA GLY A 367 8.12 -18.28 -3.17
C GLY A 367 8.82 -19.40 -3.93
N ILE A 368 9.57 -19.05 -4.98
CA ILE A 368 10.36 -19.99 -5.80
C ILE A 368 11.47 -20.64 -4.96
N ILE A 369 12.32 -19.83 -4.33
CA ILE A 369 13.46 -20.34 -3.55
C ILE A 369 12.97 -21.19 -2.35
N SER A 370 11.90 -20.75 -1.68
CA SER A 370 11.32 -21.51 -0.56
C SER A 370 10.78 -22.88 -0.99
N THR A 371 10.31 -23.01 -2.23
CA THR A 371 9.78 -24.28 -2.76
C THR A 371 10.89 -25.24 -3.16
N TYR A 372 11.97 -24.76 -3.80
CA TYR A 372 13.03 -25.62 -4.33
C TYR A 372 14.25 -25.80 -3.41
N ALA A 373 14.41 -24.92 -2.42
CA ALA A 373 15.50 -25.02 -1.43
C ALA A 373 14.94 -25.08 0.00
N SER A 374 14.78 -23.93 0.65
CA SER A 374 14.18 -23.84 1.99
C SER A 374 13.66 -22.42 2.29
N PRO A 375 12.74 -22.26 3.26
CA PRO A 375 12.29 -20.95 3.71
C PRO A 375 13.43 -20.05 4.23
N ILE A 376 14.42 -20.63 4.92
CA ILE A 376 15.61 -19.90 5.41
C ILE A 376 16.49 -19.43 4.24
N ALA A 377 16.73 -20.30 3.25
CA ALA A 377 17.48 -19.92 2.05
C ALA A 377 16.80 -18.78 1.29
N ALA A 378 15.46 -18.80 1.20
CA ALA A 378 14.69 -17.73 0.59
C ALA A 378 14.83 -16.39 1.35
N SER A 379 14.79 -16.43 2.68
CA SER A 379 14.97 -15.25 3.53
C SER A 379 16.40 -14.69 3.44
N LEU A 380 17.42 -15.55 3.37
CA LEU A 380 18.81 -15.13 3.17
C LEU A 380 19.03 -14.52 1.80
N ALA A 381 18.46 -15.09 0.74
CA ALA A 381 18.52 -14.53 -0.61
C ALA A 381 17.83 -13.15 -0.70
N PHE A 382 16.67 -13.01 -0.05
CA PHE A 382 15.98 -11.75 0.06
C PHE A 382 16.80 -10.70 0.82
N ALA A 383 17.39 -11.09 1.96
CA ALA A 383 18.26 -10.21 2.74
C ALA A 383 19.49 -9.76 1.93
N ALA A 384 20.14 -10.68 1.23
CA ALA A 384 21.28 -10.36 0.37
C ALA A 384 20.89 -9.37 -0.73
N MET A 385 19.74 -9.56 -1.38
CA MET A 385 19.21 -8.63 -2.39
C MET A 385 18.99 -7.23 -1.80
N ILE A 386 18.32 -7.13 -0.65
CA ILE A 386 18.03 -5.83 0.01
C ILE A 386 19.35 -5.13 0.40
N ILE A 387 20.32 -5.86 0.95
CA ILE A 387 21.62 -5.31 1.35
C ILE A 387 22.38 -4.79 0.13
N VAL A 388 22.47 -5.56 -0.95
CA VAL A 388 23.15 -5.14 -2.18
C VAL A 388 22.49 -3.88 -2.75
N PHE A 389 21.16 -3.86 -2.84
CA PHE A 389 20.42 -2.71 -3.34
C PHE A 389 20.59 -1.48 -2.45
N ALA A 390 20.56 -1.66 -1.12
CA ALA A 390 20.81 -0.56 -0.18
C ALA A 390 22.21 0.03 -0.33
N LEU A 391 23.24 -0.82 -0.45
CA LEU A 391 24.64 -0.37 -0.62
C LEU A 391 24.84 0.37 -1.95
N VAL A 392 24.29 -0.17 -3.05
CA VAL A 392 24.35 0.49 -4.36
C VAL A 392 23.63 1.84 -4.32
N ALA A 393 22.41 1.88 -3.77
CA ALA A 393 21.64 3.11 -3.67
C ALA A 393 22.30 4.15 -2.74
N LEU A 394 22.93 3.72 -1.65
CA LEU A 394 23.74 4.59 -0.79
C LEU A 394 24.90 5.23 -1.57
N GLY A 395 25.63 4.44 -2.37
CA GLY A 395 26.70 4.93 -3.21
C GLY A 395 26.24 6.01 -4.20
N PHE A 396 25.12 5.75 -4.91
CA PHE A 396 24.51 6.73 -5.82
C PHE A 396 23.97 7.95 -5.08
N GLY A 397 23.28 7.77 -3.96
CA GLY A 397 22.69 8.85 -3.18
C GLY A 397 23.73 9.79 -2.54
N LEU A 398 24.86 9.24 -2.12
CA LEU A 398 25.97 10.05 -1.57
C LEU A 398 26.70 10.82 -2.67
N LYS A 399 26.87 10.23 -3.86
CA LYS A 399 27.55 10.85 -5.01
C LYS A 399 26.71 11.95 -5.66
N ASN A 400 25.39 11.77 -5.71
CA ASN A 400 24.46 12.66 -6.42
C ASN A 400 23.48 13.32 -5.43
N ARG A 401 23.99 13.86 -4.30
CA ARG A 401 23.15 14.58 -3.34
C ARG A 401 22.40 15.72 -4.04
N PRO A 402 21.07 15.87 -3.76
CA PRO A 402 20.29 16.99 -4.27
C PRO A 402 20.75 18.33 -3.71
#